data_337b3bd66ef808b9a231f8b050f20f16
#
_entry.id   337b3bd66ef808b9a231f8b050f20f16
#
_cell.length_a   1.000
_cell.length_b   1.000
_cell.length_c   1.000
_cell.angle_alpha   90.00
_cell.angle_beta   90.00
_cell.angle_gamma   90.00
#
_symmetry.space_group_name_H-M   'P 1'
#
loop_
_entity.id
_entity.type
_entity.pdbx_description
1 polymer ?
#
loop_
_entity_poly.entity_id
_entity_poly.type
_entity_poly.pdbx_seq_one_letter_code
_entity_poly.pdbx_strand_id
1 'polypeptide(L)' 'MTDEELHKLAHDLRTPLTVVEGFARMLERGEGRLSPEDRAEFLTRILEAARQMGDIIDGITRPRA' A
#
# COMPACT_ATOMS: atom_id res chain seq x y z
N MET A 1 -12.04 -20.35 0.44
CA MET A 1 -12.29 -18.96 0.86
C MET A 1 -13.74 -18.60 0.55
N THR A 2 -14.46 -18.12 1.56
CA THR A 2 -15.86 -17.68 1.38
C THR A 2 -15.93 -16.33 0.71
N ASP A 3 -17.13 -15.94 0.23
CA ASP A 3 -17.33 -14.62 -0.35
C ASP A 3 -17.09 -13.51 0.68
N GLU A 4 -17.48 -13.73 1.93
CA GLU A 4 -17.24 -12.76 2.99
C GLU A 4 -15.74 -12.57 3.25
N GLU A 5 -14.99 -13.65 3.28
CA GLU A 5 -13.54 -13.61 3.46
C GLU A 5 -12.86 -12.88 2.30
N LEU A 6 -13.33 -13.13 1.08
CA LEU A 6 -12.80 -12.48 -0.10
C LEU A 6 -13.09 -10.97 -0.08
N HIS A 7 -14.30 -10.58 0.31
CA HIS A 7 -14.67 -9.17 0.45
C HIS A 7 -13.80 -8.47 1.51
N LYS A 8 -13.60 -9.13 2.65
CA LYS A 8 -12.76 -8.58 3.70
C LYS A 8 -11.32 -8.40 3.22
N LEU A 9 -10.81 -9.40 2.54
CA LEU A 9 -9.46 -9.36 1.98
C LEU A 9 -9.30 -8.20 0.99
N ALA A 10 -10.24 -8.08 0.07
CA ALA A 10 -10.22 -6.99 -0.91
C ALA A 10 -10.25 -5.63 -0.21
N HIS A 11 -11.07 -5.49 0.81
CA HIS A 11 -11.15 -4.25 1.59
C HIS A 11 -9.83 -3.96 2.30
N ASP A 12 -9.24 -4.97 2.93
CA ASP A 12 -8.00 -4.82 3.69
C ASP A 12 -6.82 -4.46 2.78
N LEU A 13 -6.81 -4.95 1.54
CA LEU A 13 -5.79 -4.59 0.55
C LEU A 13 -6.04 -3.21 -0.05
N ARG A 14 -7.29 -2.80 -0.19
CA ARG A 14 -7.63 -1.53 -0.82
C ARG A 14 -7.12 -0.33 -0.02
N THR A 15 -7.14 -0.41 1.30
CA THR A 15 -6.70 0.70 2.14
C THR A 15 -5.23 1.06 1.89
N PRO A 16 -4.26 0.14 2.02
CA PRO A 16 -2.87 0.47 1.70
C PRO A 16 -2.66 0.78 0.21
N LEU A 17 -3.42 0.15 -0.67
CA LEU A 17 -3.32 0.44 -2.11
C LEU A 17 -3.70 1.89 -2.40
N THR A 18 -4.74 2.41 -1.77
CA THR A 18 -5.16 3.80 -1.92
C THR A 18 -4.07 4.76 -1.45
N VAL A 19 -3.38 4.41 -0.36
CA VAL A 19 -2.25 5.19 0.15
C VAL A 19 -1.12 5.23 -0.89
N VAL A 20 -0.75 4.07 -1.44
CA VAL A 20 0.29 3.98 -2.48
C VAL A 20 -0.07 4.86 -3.67
N GLU A 21 -1.28 4.73 -4.18
CA GLU A 21 -1.74 5.49 -5.33
C GLU A 21 -1.75 7.00 -5.06
N GLY A 22 -2.21 7.40 -3.87
CA GLY A 22 -2.27 8.81 -3.49
C GLY A 22 -0.91 9.46 -3.45
N PHE A 23 0.04 8.85 -2.76
CA PHE A 23 1.39 9.40 -2.66
C PHE A 23 2.14 9.32 -4.00
N ALA A 24 1.92 8.26 -4.76
CA ALA A 24 2.52 8.14 -6.09
C ALA A 24 2.04 9.27 -7.02
N ARG A 25 0.76 9.60 -6.97
CA ARG A 25 0.22 10.72 -7.75
C ARG A 25 0.79 12.06 -7.29
N MET A 26 0.97 12.23 -5.99
CA MET A 26 1.58 13.45 -5.46
C MET A 26 3.01 13.62 -5.94
N LEU A 27 3.78 12.52 -5.97
CA LEU A 27 5.13 12.53 -6.51
C LEU A 27 5.15 12.90 -7.99
N GLU A 28 4.23 12.33 -8.77
CA GLU A 28 4.12 12.59 -10.19
C GLU A 28 3.78 14.05 -10.48
N ARG A 29 2.80 14.60 -9.76
CA ARG A 29 2.36 15.99 -9.94
C ARG A 29 3.34 17.00 -9.38
N GLY A 30 4.04 16.64 -8.33
CA GLY A 30 4.96 17.50 -7.63
C GLY A 30 6.35 17.55 -8.21
N GLU A 31 6.55 16.95 -9.36
CA GLU A 31 7.86 16.86 -10.01
C GLU A 31 8.55 18.23 -10.04
N GLY A 32 9.73 18.31 -9.44
CA GLY A 32 10.51 19.54 -9.35
C GLY A 32 10.04 20.55 -8.32
N ARG A 33 8.91 20.30 -7.64
CA ARG A 33 8.34 21.21 -6.63
C ARG A 33 8.44 20.70 -5.21
N LEU A 34 8.66 19.39 -5.07
CA LEU A 34 8.77 18.77 -3.76
C LEU A 34 10.15 18.97 -3.19
N SER A 35 10.23 19.29 -1.90
CA SER A 35 11.51 19.30 -1.22
C SER A 35 12.07 17.85 -1.14
N PRO A 36 13.39 17.70 -1.00
CA PRO A 36 13.96 16.36 -0.79
C PRO A 36 13.36 15.63 0.41
N GLU A 37 13.04 16.36 1.47
CA GLU A 37 12.42 15.81 2.68
C GLU A 37 11.02 15.29 2.41
N ASP A 38 10.19 16.06 1.69
CA ASP A 38 8.84 15.66 1.35
C ASP A 38 8.85 14.45 0.42
N ARG A 39 9.76 14.47 -0.55
CA ARG A 39 9.91 13.34 -1.47
C ARG A 39 10.27 12.06 -0.72
N ALA A 40 11.22 12.15 0.20
CA ALA A 40 11.63 11.01 1.02
C ALA A 40 10.47 10.51 1.89
N GLU A 41 9.71 11.42 2.49
CA GLU A 41 8.53 11.09 3.31
C GLU A 41 7.49 10.32 2.47
N PHE A 42 7.18 10.80 1.28
CA PHE A 42 6.18 10.16 0.41
C PHE A 42 6.63 8.77 -0.01
N LEU A 43 7.91 8.61 -0.35
CA LEU A 43 8.45 7.30 -0.71
C LEU A 43 8.40 6.33 0.47
N THR A 44 8.67 6.82 1.68
CA THR A 44 8.57 6.01 2.90
C THR A 44 7.12 5.54 3.10
N ARG A 45 6.13 6.42 2.91
CA ARG A 45 4.72 6.07 3.06
C ARG A 45 4.29 5.02 2.04
N ILE A 46 4.76 5.14 0.80
CA ILE A 46 4.49 4.15 -0.24
C ILE A 46 5.07 2.79 0.17
N LEU A 47 6.31 2.77 0.63
CA LEU A 47 6.95 1.53 1.03
C LEU A 47 6.25 0.87 2.21
N GLU A 48 5.87 1.64 3.22
CA GLU A 48 5.11 1.13 4.38
C GLU A 48 3.79 0.49 3.94
N ALA A 49 3.05 1.17 3.05
CA ALA A 49 1.78 0.65 2.56
C ALA A 49 1.98 -0.61 1.73
N ALA A 50 3.03 -0.66 0.91
CA ALA A 50 3.36 -1.85 0.13
C ALA A 50 3.70 -3.04 1.05
N ARG A 51 4.41 -2.80 2.15
CA ARG A 51 4.72 -3.84 3.12
C ARG A 51 3.46 -4.37 3.79
N GLN A 52 2.51 -3.51 4.12
CA GLN A 52 1.22 -3.92 4.67
C GLN A 52 0.49 -4.86 3.71
N MET A 53 0.50 -4.52 2.42
CA MET A 53 -0.11 -5.38 1.40
C MET A 53 0.58 -6.73 1.32
N GLY A 54 1.91 -6.73 1.38
CA GLY A 54 2.70 -7.95 1.40
C GLY A 54 2.36 -8.84 2.59
N ASP A 55 2.22 -8.24 3.78
CA ASP A 55 1.86 -8.96 5.00
C ASP A 55 0.48 -9.61 4.88
N ILE A 56 -0.48 -8.90 4.31
CA ILE A 56 -1.83 -9.43 4.10
C ILE A 56 -1.77 -10.62 3.15
N ILE A 57 -1.04 -10.49 2.05
CA ILE A 57 -0.88 -11.57 1.07
C ILE A 57 -0.19 -12.78 1.70
N ASP A 58 0.87 -12.56 2.47
CA ASP A 58 1.59 -13.63 3.16
C ASP A 58 0.70 -14.38 4.13
N GLY A 59 -0.21 -13.67 4.80
CA GLY A 59 -1.17 -14.28 5.71
C GLY A 59 -2.14 -15.25 5.03
N ILE A 60 -2.38 -15.05 3.72
CA ILE A 60 -3.27 -15.90 2.95
C ILE A 60 -2.52 -17.10 2.35
N THR A 61 -1.30 -16.85 1.88
CA THR A 61 -0.54 -17.82 1.09
C THR A 61 0.40 -18.68 1.94
N ARG A 62 0.64 -18.27 3.20
CA ARG A 62 1.55 -19.01 4.06
C ARG A 62 0.95 -20.36 4.45
N PRO A 63 1.68 -21.47 4.26
CA PRO A 63 1.20 -22.79 4.68
C PRO A 63 0.95 -22.82 6.19
N ARG A 64 -0.15 -23.41 6.59
CA ARG A 64 -0.42 -23.64 8.00
C ARG A 64 0.39 -24.86 8.45
N ALA A 65 1.17 -24.66 9.46
CA ALA A 65 1.95 -25.77 10.03
C ALA A 65 1.05 -26.61 10.92
#